data_29fff8507e4d232aceffd6ccd4d1e093
#
_entry.id   29fff8507e4d232aceffd6ccd4d1e093
#
_cell.length_a   1.000
_cell.length_b   1.000
_cell.length_c   1.000
_cell.angle_alpha   90.00
_cell.angle_beta   90.00
_cell.angle_gamma   90.00
#
_symmetry.space_group_name_H-M   'P 1'
#
loop_
_entity.id
_entity.type
_entity.pdbx_description
1 polymer ?
#
loop_
_entity_poly.entity_id
_entity_poly.type
_entity_poly.pdbx_seq_one_letter_code
_entity_poly.pdbx_strand_id
1 'polypeptide(L)'
;RPVVTRGAVLVRDGLVDAVGPADELRAAHPEEPVAETGRVVLPGLVNAHTHAYSAYARGMAVHSPTRDFEEILTNLWWALDRLLEPEDVRLNAVTTFMESVRCGVTTVVDHHSSPHAITGSLETMADAARLVGVRACLCYETSDRDGPGAFAEAVAENVDFMRTANAA
;
A
#
# COMPACT_ATOMS: atom_id res chain seq x y z
N ARG A 1 12.63 -18.59 -10.67
CA ARG A 1 13.93 -18.78 -11.31
C ARG A 1 14.93 -19.29 -10.27
N PRO A 2 15.98 -20.04 -10.68
CA PRO A 2 17.02 -20.48 -9.75
C PRO A 2 17.82 -19.28 -9.22
N VAL A 3 18.48 -19.48 -8.07
CA VAL A 3 19.37 -18.49 -7.48
C VAL A 3 20.61 -18.34 -8.39
N VAL A 4 20.98 -17.10 -8.71
CA VAL A 4 22.18 -16.77 -9.45
C VAL A 4 23.27 -16.35 -8.46
N THR A 5 24.26 -17.21 -8.24
CA THR A 5 25.41 -16.87 -7.39
C THR A 5 26.34 -15.90 -8.11
N ARG A 6 26.90 -14.91 -7.39
CA ARG A 6 27.65 -13.78 -7.98
C ARG A 6 26.86 -13.14 -9.14
N GLY A 7 25.57 -12.97 -8.93
CA GLY A 7 24.66 -12.42 -9.91
C GLY A 7 24.68 -10.89 -9.95
N ALA A 8 24.15 -10.35 -11.03
CA ALA A 8 23.82 -8.94 -11.17
C ALA A 8 22.41 -8.77 -11.74
N VAL A 9 21.85 -7.60 -11.52
CA VAL A 9 20.58 -7.16 -12.07
C VAL A 9 20.86 -5.89 -12.87
N LEU A 10 20.52 -5.90 -14.15
CA LEU A 10 20.55 -4.72 -15.01
C LEU A 10 19.18 -4.03 -14.95
N VAL A 11 19.18 -2.74 -14.63
CA VAL A 11 17.97 -1.91 -14.58
C VAL A 11 18.11 -0.77 -15.57
N ARG A 12 17.12 -0.59 -16.43
CA ARG A 12 17.00 0.52 -17.37
C ARG A 12 15.59 1.09 -17.33
N ASP A 13 15.50 2.38 -17.31
CA ASP A 13 14.21 3.12 -17.30
C ASP A 13 13.23 2.61 -16.23
N GLY A 14 13.76 2.26 -15.05
CA GLY A 14 12.96 1.74 -13.93
C GLY A 14 12.51 0.28 -14.07
N LEU A 15 12.94 -0.42 -15.12
CA LEU A 15 12.58 -1.81 -15.38
C LEU A 15 13.80 -2.72 -15.22
N VAL A 16 13.57 -3.98 -14.79
CA VAL A 16 14.57 -5.02 -14.79
C VAL A 16 14.75 -5.53 -16.22
N ASP A 17 15.86 -5.19 -16.84
CA ASP A 17 16.20 -5.59 -18.21
C ASP A 17 16.82 -6.99 -18.26
N ALA A 18 17.81 -7.27 -17.40
CA ALA A 18 18.44 -8.58 -17.33
C ALA A 18 18.81 -8.99 -15.90
N VAL A 19 18.86 -10.30 -15.68
CA VAL A 19 19.39 -10.93 -14.44
C VAL A 19 20.28 -12.09 -14.85
N GLY A 20 21.52 -12.09 -14.40
CA GLY A 20 22.49 -13.14 -14.77
C GLY A 20 23.80 -13.05 -14.00
N PRO A 21 24.81 -13.85 -14.36
CA PRO A 21 26.16 -13.75 -13.81
C PRO A 21 26.72 -12.34 -13.99
N ALA A 22 27.32 -11.78 -12.93
CA ALA A 22 27.82 -10.41 -12.96
C ALA A 22 28.85 -10.15 -14.03
N ASP A 23 29.79 -11.09 -14.26
CA ASP A 23 30.86 -10.96 -15.24
C ASP A 23 30.31 -10.93 -16.69
N GLU A 24 29.27 -11.72 -16.98
CA GLU A 24 28.61 -11.74 -18.28
C GLU A 24 27.87 -10.42 -18.55
N LEU A 25 27.13 -9.94 -17.57
CA LEU A 25 26.39 -8.67 -17.72
C LEU A 25 27.35 -7.48 -17.84
N ARG A 26 28.44 -7.44 -17.09
CA ARG A 26 29.46 -6.40 -17.22
C ARG A 26 30.14 -6.42 -18.61
N ALA A 27 30.43 -7.60 -19.14
CA ALA A 27 31.02 -7.71 -20.47
C ALA A 27 30.05 -7.26 -21.58
N ALA A 28 28.76 -7.57 -21.42
CA ALA A 28 27.74 -7.18 -22.38
C ALA A 28 27.35 -5.70 -22.30
N HIS A 29 27.52 -5.07 -21.13
CA HIS A 29 27.09 -3.69 -20.84
C HIS A 29 28.20 -2.88 -20.12
N PRO A 30 29.36 -2.66 -20.75
CA PRO A 30 30.54 -2.08 -20.10
C PRO A 30 30.35 -0.62 -19.69
N GLU A 31 29.42 0.11 -20.31
CA GLU A 31 29.13 1.51 -20.04
C GLU A 31 28.16 1.75 -18.86
N GLU A 32 27.52 0.67 -18.38
CA GLU A 32 26.53 0.80 -17.31
C GLU A 32 27.22 0.96 -15.94
N PRO A 33 26.77 1.91 -15.11
CA PRO A 33 27.32 2.09 -13.77
C PRO A 33 27.00 0.88 -12.89
N VAL A 34 27.97 0.48 -12.09
CA VAL A 34 27.84 -0.70 -11.22
C VAL A 34 27.82 -0.29 -9.76
N ALA A 35 26.75 -0.70 -9.06
CA ALA A 35 26.65 -0.62 -7.61
C ALA A 35 26.84 -2.03 -7.01
N GLU A 36 27.93 -2.23 -6.25
CA GLU A 36 28.17 -3.49 -5.56
C GLU A 36 27.54 -3.51 -4.18
N THR A 37 26.64 -4.44 -3.93
CA THR A 37 25.95 -4.55 -2.63
C THR A 37 26.63 -5.55 -1.70
N GLY A 38 27.29 -6.57 -2.24
CA GLY A 38 27.85 -7.70 -1.50
C GLY A 38 26.80 -8.53 -0.75
N ARG A 39 25.53 -8.40 -1.11
CA ARG A 39 24.38 -9.00 -0.42
C ARG A 39 23.45 -9.69 -1.41
N VAL A 40 22.44 -10.37 -0.87
CA VAL A 40 21.36 -10.95 -1.66
C VAL A 40 20.46 -9.82 -2.19
N VAL A 41 20.20 -9.84 -3.52
CA VAL A 41 19.24 -8.98 -4.18
C VAL A 41 17.97 -9.79 -4.45
N LEU A 42 16.84 -9.27 -4.03
CA LEU A 42 15.52 -9.88 -4.21
C LEU A 42 14.57 -8.86 -4.86
N PRO A 43 13.52 -9.32 -5.57
CA PRO A 43 12.40 -8.45 -5.89
C PRO A 43 11.82 -7.83 -4.63
N GLY A 44 11.31 -6.60 -4.74
CA GLY A 44 10.61 -5.97 -3.63
C GLY A 44 9.40 -6.80 -3.19
N LEU A 45 9.11 -6.78 -1.90
CA LEU A 45 7.97 -7.49 -1.35
C LEU A 45 6.65 -6.84 -1.79
N VAL A 46 5.61 -7.64 -1.88
CA VAL A 46 4.23 -7.19 -2.10
C VAL A 46 3.44 -7.43 -0.83
N ASN A 47 2.93 -6.36 -0.21
CA ASN A 47 1.93 -6.49 0.84
C ASN A 47 0.54 -6.52 0.19
N ALA A 48 0.01 -7.73 0.05
CA ALA A 48 -1.24 -7.98 -0.69
C ALA A 48 -2.51 -7.82 0.17
N HIS A 49 -2.38 -7.46 1.46
CA HIS A 49 -3.50 -7.23 2.36
C HIS A 49 -3.13 -6.21 3.43
N THR A 50 -3.68 -5.01 3.31
CA THR A 50 -3.41 -3.90 4.23
C THR A 50 -4.70 -3.13 4.51
N HIS A 51 -4.76 -2.57 5.71
CA HIS A 51 -5.77 -1.62 6.17
C HIS A 51 -5.03 -0.43 6.78
N ALA A 52 -4.54 0.47 5.91
CA ALA A 52 -3.71 1.59 6.32
C ALA A 52 -4.40 2.50 7.34
N TYR A 53 -5.71 2.66 7.24
CA TYR A 53 -6.51 3.50 8.13
C TYR A 53 -6.38 3.18 9.63
N SER A 54 -5.82 2.02 9.97
CA SER A 54 -5.65 1.59 11.36
C SER A 54 -4.24 1.76 11.93
N ALA A 55 -3.34 2.45 11.25
CA ALA A 55 -1.94 2.58 11.68
C ALA A 55 -1.79 3.13 13.11
N TYR A 56 -2.64 4.07 13.50
CA TYR A 56 -2.63 4.70 14.82
C TYR A 56 -3.55 4.02 15.85
N ALA A 57 -4.22 2.91 15.48
CA ALA A 57 -4.98 2.13 16.46
C ALA A 57 -4.09 1.36 17.45
N ARG A 58 -2.80 1.28 17.17
CA ARG A 58 -1.84 0.59 18.04
C ARG A 58 -1.81 1.23 19.43
N GLY A 59 -2.14 0.45 20.44
CA GLY A 59 -2.19 0.89 21.84
C GLY A 59 -3.49 1.57 22.25
N MET A 60 -4.50 1.64 21.38
CA MET A 60 -5.82 2.10 21.77
C MET A 60 -6.45 1.15 22.81
N ALA A 61 -7.06 1.74 23.84
CA ALA A 61 -7.84 0.97 24.79
C ALA A 61 -9.19 0.58 24.18
N VAL A 62 -9.46 -0.72 24.12
CA VAL A 62 -10.76 -1.25 23.72
C VAL A 62 -11.54 -1.57 25.00
N HIS A 63 -12.61 -0.84 25.27
CA HIS A 63 -13.40 -0.97 26.50
C HIS A 63 -14.56 -1.97 26.38
N SER A 64 -14.87 -2.40 25.16
CA SER A 64 -15.92 -3.36 24.86
C SER A 64 -15.34 -4.75 24.58
N PRO A 65 -16.11 -5.83 24.77
CA PRO A 65 -15.65 -7.19 24.47
C PRO A 65 -15.23 -7.36 23.00
N THR A 66 -14.21 -8.17 22.77
CA THR A 66 -13.68 -8.54 21.45
C THR A 66 -13.40 -10.05 21.41
N ARG A 67 -14.40 -10.85 21.79
CA ARG A 67 -14.27 -12.31 22.00
C ARG A 67 -14.40 -13.11 20.71
N ASP A 68 -15.04 -12.53 19.71
CA ASP A 68 -15.25 -13.13 18.39
C ASP A 68 -15.08 -12.09 17.28
N PHE A 69 -15.18 -12.52 16.03
CA PHE A 69 -14.93 -11.63 14.88
C PHE A 69 -15.97 -10.52 14.74
N GLU A 70 -17.24 -10.79 15.07
CA GLU A 70 -18.31 -9.79 15.01
C GLU A 70 -18.10 -8.69 16.06
N GLU A 71 -17.74 -9.07 17.29
CA GLU A 71 -17.39 -8.13 18.35
C GLU A 71 -16.13 -7.31 18.00
N ILE A 72 -15.11 -7.91 17.36
CA ILE A 72 -13.94 -7.19 16.88
C ILE A 72 -14.32 -6.17 15.82
N LEU A 73 -15.13 -6.54 14.86
CA LEU A 73 -15.62 -5.60 13.85
C LEU A 73 -16.40 -4.44 14.48
N THR A 74 -17.40 -4.77 15.29
CA THR A 74 -18.32 -3.78 15.85
C THR A 74 -17.64 -2.86 16.87
N ASN A 75 -16.87 -3.43 17.78
CA ASN A 75 -16.32 -2.74 18.94
C ASN A 75 -14.95 -2.12 18.72
N LEU A 76 -14.23 -2.51 17.65
CA LEU A 76 -12.93 -1.98 17.33
C LEU A 76 -12.90 -1.33 15.94
N TRP A 77 -13.03 -2.12 14.86
CA TRP A 77 -12.79 -1.62 13.50
C TRP A 77 -13.81 -0.58 13.05
N TRP A 78 -15.12 -0.86 13.20
CA TRP A 78 -16.18 0.09 12.82
C TRP A 78 -16.32 1.26 13.78
N ALA A 79 -15.83 1.12 15.01
CA ALA A 79 -15.75 2.24 15.93
C ALA A 79 -14.58 3.16 15.58
N LEU A 80 -13.45 2.59 15.14
CA LEU A 80 -12.26 3.33 14.72
C LEU A 80 -12.51 4.09 13.43
N ASP A 81 -12.97 3.40 12.37
CA ASP A 81 -13.06 3.98 11.04
C ASP A 81 -14.10 5.13 10.94
N ARG A 82 -15.13 5.13 11.78
CA ARG A 82 -16.09 6.25 11.92
C ARG A 82 -15.52 7.50 12.59
N LEU A 83 -14.35 7.40 13.22
CA LEU A 83 -13.69 8.55 13.85
C LEU A 83 -12.70 9.25 12.92
N LEU A 84 -12.42 8.66 11.76
CA LEU A 84 -11.40 9.17 10.85
C LEU A 84 -11.87 10.39 10.09
N GLU A 85 -11.10 11.47 10.20
CA GLU A 85 -11.20 12.67 9.41
C GLU A 85 -10.22 12.61 8.22
N PRO A 86 -10.35 13.48 7.20
CA PRO A 86 -9.45 13.45 6.02
C PRO A 86 -7.95 13.51 6.37
N GLU A 87 -7.57 14.27 7.38
CA GLU A 87 -6.17 14.34 7.83
C GLU A 87 -5.69 13.03 8.47
N ASP A 88 -6.58 12.31 9.17
CA ASP A 88 -6.27 11.00 9.73
C ASP A 88 -6.02 9.99 8.61
N VAL A 89 -6.83 10.01 7.54
CA VAL A 89 -6.62 9.18 6.35
C VAL A 89 -5.22 9.42 5.78
N ARG A 90 -4.85 10.69 5.59
CA ARG A 90 -3.53 11.07 5.07
C ARG A 90 -2.39 10.57 5.96
N LEU A 91 -2.46 10.83 7.27
CA LEU A 91 -1.40 10.46 8.21
C LEU A 91 -1.26 8.94 8.35
N ASN A 92 -2.37 8.22 8.45
CA ASN A 92 -2.37 6.76 8.50
C ASN A 92 -1.74 6.16 7.24
N ALA A 93 -2.09 6.67 6.05
CA ALA A 93 -1.52 6.22 4.78
C ALA A 93 0.00 6.47 4.71
N VAL A 94 0.46 7.70 5.00
CA VAL A 94 1.89 8.04 4.99
C VAL A 94 2.65 7.12 5.93
N THR A 95 2.18 6.94 7.16
CA THR A 95 2.85 6.10 8.17
C THR A 95 2.94 4.64 7.71
N THR A 96 1.84 4.07 7.25
CA THR A 96 1.79 2.68 6.77
C THR A 96 2.73 2.46 5.58
N PHE A 97 2.73 3.39 4.62
CA PHE A 97 3.55 3.27 3.42
C PHE A 97 5.04 3.47 3.72
N MET A 98 5.40 4.38 4.62
CA MET A 98 6.78 4.54 5.10
C MET A 98 7.29 3.25 5.77
N GLU A 99 6.50 2.67 6.68
CA GLU A 99 6.89 1.41 7.33
C GLU A 99 6.96 0.25 6.34
N SER A 100 6.07 0.21 5.35
CA SER A 100 6.13 -0.77 4.27
C SER A 100 7.45 -0.69 3.49
N VAL A 101 7.85 0.51 3.06
CA VAL A 101 9.12 0.73 2.34
C VAL A 101 10.31 0.37 3.22
N ARG A 102 10.31 0.72 4.51
CA ARG A 102 11.37 0.35 5.45
C ARG A 102 11.54 -1.17 5.60
N CYS A 103 10.45 -1.92 5.42
CA CYS A 103 10.46 -3.39 5.44
C CYS A 103 10.73 -4.02 4.07
N GLY A 104 11.08 -3.24 3.04
CA GLY A 104 11.36 -3.74 1.68
C GLY A 104 10.12 -4.03 0.84
N VAL A 105 8.95 -3.55 1.25
CA VAL A 105 7.72 -3.62 0.46
C VAL A 105 7.76 -2.53 -0.61
N THR A 106 7.52 -2.90 -1.85
CA THR A 106 7.50 -1.99 -3.00
C THR A 106 6.12 -1.85 -3.63
N THR A 107 5.18 -2.68 -3.21
CA THR A 107 3.80 -2.64 -3.68
C THR A 107 2.85 -3.00 -2.52
N VAL A 108 1.84 -2.17 -2.32
CA VAL A 108 0.82 -2.35 -1.29
C VAL A 108 -0.54 -2.50 -1.95
N VAL A 109 -1.35 -3.45 -1.48
CA VAL A 109 -2.77 -3.57 -1.81
C VAL A 109 -3.55 -3.22 -0.55
N ASP A 110 -4.29 -2.14 -0.59
CA ASP A 110 -5.00 -1.60 0.57
C ASP A 110 -6.51 -1.55 0.34
N HIS A 111 -7.24 -1.94 1.37
CA HIS A 111 -8.68 -1.82 1.48
C HIS A 111 -9.00 -0.79 2.57
N HIS A 112 -9.48 0.37 2.15
CA HIS A 112 -9.72 1.53 3.00
C HIS A 112 -11.16 1.63 3.49
N SER A 113 -11.34 2.17 4.69
CA SER A 113 -12.64 2.55 5.24
C SER A 113 -12.52 3.81 6.10
N SER A 114 -13.39 4.78 5.86
CA SER A 114 -13.53 6.04 6.61
C SER A 114 -14.91 6.64 6.36
N PRO A 115 -16.00 6.13 6.97
CA PRO A 115 -17.38 6.51 6.64
C PRO A 115 -17.71 8.01 6.74
N HIS A 116 -16.94 8.79 7.50
CA HIS A 116 -17.09 10.24 7.61
C HIS A 116 -16.14 11.04 6.69
N ALA A 117 -15.31 10.33 5.91
CA ALA A 117 -14.35 10.93 4.98
C ALA A 117 -14.21 10.04 3.73
N ILE A 118 -15.34 9.71 3.06
CA ILE A 118 -15.37 8.79 1.92
C ILE A 118 -14.77 9.46 0.69
N THR A 119 -15.42 10.53 0.23
CA THR A 119 -15.07 11.20 -1.02
C THR A 119 -13.66 11.79 -0.97
N GLY A 120 -12.82 11.40 -1.91
CA GLY A 120 -11.43 11.85 -2.03
C GLY A 120 -10.43 11.12 -1.13
N SER A 121 -10.87 10.12 -0.35
CA SER A 121 -10.00 9.33 0.52
C SER A 121 -8.95 8.54 -0.27
N LEU A 122 -9.35 7.90 -1.37
CA LEU A 122 -8.44 7.12 -2.20
C LEU A 122 -7.39 7.99 -2.91
N GLU A 123 -7.75 9.19 -3.36
CA GLU A 123 -6.76 10.13 -3.92
C GLU A 123 -5.80 10.62 -2.84
N THR A 124 -6.29 10.91 -1.63
CA THR A 124 -5.45 11.25 -0.48
C THR A 124 -4.42 10.15 -0.19
N MET A 125 -4.84 8.89 -0.25
CA MET A 125 -3.93 7.74 -0.08
C MET A 125 -2.97 7.58 -1.25
N ALA A 126 -3.42 7.83 -2.48
CA ALA A 126 -2.56 7.79 -3.67
C ALA A 126 -1.48 8.86 -3.60
N ASP A 127 -1.81 10.07 -3.15
CA ASP A 127 -0.84 11.13 -2.89
C ASP A 127 0.18 10.74 -1.82
N ALA A 128 -0.25 10.08 -0.75
CA ALA A 128 0.66 9.53 0.25
C ALA A 128 1.58 8.46 -0.34
N ALA A 129 1.08 7.59 -1.22
CA ALA A 129 1.88 6.59 -1.90
C ALA A 129 2.92 7.22 -2.84
N ARG A 130 2.54 8.26 -3.60
CA ARG A 130 3.45 9.06 -4.46
C ARG A 130 4.53 9.75 -3.63
N LEU A 131 4.14 10.37 -2.51
CA LEU A 131 5.07 11.02 -1.58
C LEU A 131 6.13 10.07 -1.02
N VAL A 132 5.73 8.86 -0.65
CA VAL A 132 6.63 7.84 -0.09
C VAL A 132 7.41 7.09 -1.18
N GLY A 133 6.90 7.04 -2.42
CA GLY A 133 7.52 6.34 -3.53
C GLY A 133 7.21 4.84 -3.54
N VAL A 134 6.02 4.42 -3.10
CA VAL A 134 5.54 3.04 -3.14
C VAL A 134 4.41 2.89 -4.16
N ARG A 135 4.33 1.75 -4.84
CA ARG A 135 3.18 1.42 -5.69
C ARG A 135 2.01 1.00 -4.80
N ALA A 136 0.83 1.52 -5.09
CA ALA A 136 -0.37 1.17 -4.34
C ALA A 136 -1.50 0.74 -5.29
N CYS A 137 -2.22 -0.31 -4.90
CA CYS A 137 -3.52 -0.69 -5.44
C CYS A 137 -4.53 -0.44 -4.33
N LEU A 138 -5.43 0.51 -4.54
CA LEU A 138 -6.31 1.03 -3.51
C LEU A 138 -7.76 0.76 -3.86
N CYS A 139 -8.57 0.39 -2.86
CA CYS A 139 -10.02 0.35 -2.98
C CYS A 139 -10.67 0.83 -1.68
N TYR A 140 -11.86 1.38 -1.82
CA TYR A 140 -12.71 1.76 -0.69
C TYR A 140 -13.71 0.64 -0.36
N GLU A 141 -13.94 0.39 0.93
CA GLU A 141 -14.97 -0.54 1.40
C GLU A 141 -16.37 -0.12 0.91
N THR A 142 -17.07 -1.03 0.24
CA THR A 142 -18.48 -0.83 -0.10
C THR A 142 -19.35 -1.63 0.86
N SER A 143 -20.00 -0.95 1.78
CA SER A 143 -20.82 -1.55 2.83
C SER A 143 -22.10 -0.74 3.04
N ASP A 144 -23.19 -1.41 3.38
CA ASP A 144 -24.47 -0.79 3.70
C ASP A 144 -24.64 -0.52 5.22
N ARG A 145 -23.63 -0.81 6.03
CA ARG A 145 -23.66 -0.66 7.50
C ARG A 145 -23.88 0.78 7.98
N ASP A 146 -23.49 1.75 7.16
CA ASP A 146 -23.68 3.19 7.42
C ASP A 146 -24.81 3.80 6.56
N GLY A 147 -25.64 2.93 5.98
CA GLY A 147 -26.84 3.27 5.23
C GLY A 147 -26.63 3.42 3.70
N PRO A 148 -27.73 3.55 2.94
CA PRO A 148 -27.67 3.54 1.48
C PRO A 148 -26.94 4.75 0.87
N GLY A 149 -26.90 5.87 1.57
CA GLY A 149 -26.15 7.06 1.14
C GLY A 149 -24.65 6.81 1.14
N ALA A 150 -24.11 6.30 2.25
CA ALA A 150 -22.69 5.94 2.39
C ALA A 150 -22.29 4.84 1.40
N PHE A 151 -23.17 3.84 1.19
CA PHE A 151 -22.94 2.82 0.16
C PHE A 151 -22.78 3.42 -1.24
N ALA A 152 -23.71 4.31 -1.64
CA ALA A 152 -23.65 4.95 -2.95
C ALA A 152 -22.40 5.81 -3.12
N GLU A 153 -22.02 6.55 -2.07
CA GLU A 153 -20.80 7.37 -2.05
C GLU A 153 -19.53 6.50 -2.15
N ALA A 154 -19.47 5.38 -1.44
CA ALA A 154 -18.36 4.43 -1.50
C ALA A 154 -18.19 3.81 -2.89
N VAL A 155 -19.29 3.49 -3.56
CA VAL A 155 -19.26 3.03 -4.95
C VAL A 155 -18.74 4.14 -5.87
N ALA A 156 -19.22 5.37 -5.71
CA ALA A 156 -18.77 6.53 -6.50
C ALA A 156 -17.26 6.79 -6.31
N GLU A 157 -16.77 6.76 -5.07
CA GLU A 157 -15.33 6.94 -4.77
C GLU A 157 -14.46 5.93 -5.51
N ASN A 158 -14.83 4.64 -5.49
CA ASN A 158 -14.10 3.61 -6.25
C ASN A 158 -14.12 3.87 -7.76
N VAL A 159 -15.28 4.22 -8.30
CA VAL A 159 -15.44 4.45 -9.75
C VAL A 159 -14.64 5.67 -10.20
N ASP A 160 -14.71 6.75 -9.46
CA ASP A 160 -14.04 8.00 -9.80
C ASP A 160 -12.51 7.86 -9.65
N PHE A 161 -12.06 7.24 -8.57
CA PHE A 161 -10.63 6.92 -8.39
C PHE A 161 -10.10 6.02 -9.53
N MET A 162 -10.82 4.96 -9.89
CA MET A 162 -10.43 4.09 -10.99
C MET A 162 -10.29 4.83 -12.33
N ARG A 163 -11.15 5.82 -12.59
CA ARG A 163 -11.08 6.66 -13.80
C ARG A 163 -9.84 7.55 -13.82
N THR A 164 -9.53 8.19 -12.69
CA THR A 164 -8.37 9.08 -12.57
C THR A 164 -7.05 8.30 -12.56
N ALA A 165 -6.97 7.21 -11.81
CA ALA A 165 -5.77 6.39 -11.70
C ALA A 165 -5.36 5.70 -13.02
N ASN A 166 -6.32 5.39 -13.91
CA ASN A 166 -6.03 4.82 -15.23
C ASN A 166 -5.72 5.87 -16.30
N ALA A 167 -5.91 7.16 -16.01
CA ALA A 167 -5.63 8.27 -16.93
C ALA A 167 -4.23 8.88 -16.69
N ALA A 168 -3.56 8.53 -15.61
CA ALA A 168 -2.24 9.02 -15.21
C ALA A 168 -1.15 8.00 -15.56
#